data_b94a0463e5b7b6cdce0ae8f64fc8b2b7
#
_entry.id   b94a0463e5b7b6cdce0ae8f64fc8b2b7
#
_cell.length_a   1.000
_cell.length_b   1.000
_cell.length_c   1.000
_cell.angle_alpha   90.00
_cell.angle_beta   90.00
_cell.angle_gamma   90.00
#
_symmetry.space_group_name_H-M   'P 1'
#
loop_
_entity.id
_entity.type
_entity.pdbx_description
1 polymer ?
#
loop_
_entity_poly.entity_id
_entity_poly.type
_entity_poly.pdbx_seq_one_letter_code
_entity_poly.pdbx_strand_id
1 'polypeptide(L)'
;MPDMESTIEFLEYHVGFALEEHDETHAYLRVGTEHHSLELVHDPSLTTFRYDGVGFTVEDEAVLSDLEERVRAAGHEVLPLTEGMKGLCQQGFAVVDPNGTVVELFTGFLEYAETPWPDLRPQRFVHPFVVTDRYEETLNFYMNVLGFLASDYVEDFTAFLRCEDRYHHSLAVRRADRYALEHACFIMGDLDGVMRRRARAQHKRVRILGDVVNHSASTSIAFYLYDERHGPRWELCDGHRVFTPEEHETHRPRRLKRDPRNIDVWRAASDDRTWAH
;
A
#
# COMPACT_ATOMS: atom_id res chain seq x y z
N MET A 1 -6.96 15.71 -0.32
CA MET A 1 -7.48 15.55 -1.69
C MET A 1 -8.53 16.62 -1.99
N PRO A 2 -8.74 17.03 -3.27
CA PRO A 2 -9.59 18.20 -3.59
C PRO A 2 -11.11 17.91 -3.56
N ASP A 3 -11.54 16.71 -3.86
CA ASP A 3 -12.97 16.32 -3.91
C ASP A 3 -13.17 15.02 -3.13
N MET A 4 -13.45 15.17 -1.84
CA MET A 4 -13.55 14.03 -0.92
C MET A 4 -14.83 13.23 -1.15
N GLU A 5 -15.97 13.89 -1.31
CA GLU A 5 -17.28 13.24 -1.48
C GLU A 5 -17.31 12.33 -2.73
N SER A 6 -16.90 12.87 -3.87
CA SER A 6 -16.83 12.10 -5.11
C SER A 6 -15.84 10.93 -5.02
N THR A 7 -14.79 11.08 -4.22
CA THR A 7 -13.82 10.01 -3.99
C THR A 7 -14.36 8.92 -3.06
N ILE A 8 -15.08 9.29 -2.01
CA ILE A 8 -15.80 8.32 -1.17
C ILE A 8 -16.72 7.46 -2.03
N GLU A 9 -17.58 8.09 -2.85
CA GLU A 9 -18.48 7.37 -3.75
C GLU A 9 -17.72 6.44 -4.71
N PHE A 10 -16.62 6.90 -5.29
CA PHE A 10 -15.79 6.07 -6.18
C PHE A 10 -15.22 4.86 -5.44
N LEU A 11 -14.66 5.05 -4.26
CA LEU A 11 -14.04 4.00 -3.46
C LEU A 11 -15.05 2.96 -2.99
N GLU A 12 -16.20 3.39 -2.47
CA GLU A 12 -17.25 2.47 -2.03
C GLU A 12 -17.80 1.64 -3.21
N TYR A 13 -18.10 2.32 -4.30
CA TYR A 13 -18.78 1.67 -5.40
C TYR A 13 -17.85 0.83 -6.29
N HIS A 14 -16.65 1.31 -6.60
CA HIS A 14 -15.75 0.67 -7.57
C HIS A 14 -14.65 -0.17 -6.92
N VAL A 15 -14.01 0.32 -5.88
CA VAL A 15 -12.96 -0.40 -5.17
C VAL A 15 -13.55 -1.34 -4.12
N GLY A 16 -14.56 -0.91 -3.39
CA GLY A 16 -15.30 -1.73 -2.44
C GLY A 16 -14.99 -1.42 -0.98
N PHE A 17 -14.56 -0.22 -0.68
CA PHE A 17 -14.47 0.24 0.70
C PHE A 17 -15.84 0.35 1.37
N ALA A 18 -15.85 0.40 2.69
CA ALA A 18 -16.97 0.88 3.48
C ALA A 18 -16.55 2.20 4.13
N LEU A 19 -17.40 3.21 3.99
CA LEU A 19 -17.25 4.43 4.78
C LEU A 19 -17.61 4.13 6.23
N GLU A 20 -16.68 4.42 7.17
CA GLU A 20 -16.90 4.25 8.60
C GLU A 20 -17.45 5.53 9.21
N GLU A 21 -16.75 6.62 9.00
CA GLU A 21 -17.19 7.95 9.41
C GLU A 21 -16.54 9.05 8.55
N HIS A 22 -17.15 10.22 8.48
CA HIS A 22 -16.58 11.39 7.84
C HIS A 22 -17.16 12.69 8.42
N ASP A 23 -16.38 13.75 8.24
CA ASP A 23 -16.79 15.14 8.47
C ASP A 23 -16.39 16.02 7.28
N GLU A 24 -16.37 17.34 7.44
CA GLU A 24 -15.99 18.27 6.36
C GLU A 24 -14.51 18.17 5.96
N THR A 25 -13.66 17.58 6.79
CA THR A 25 -12.21 17.58 6.66
C THR A 25 -11.60 16.19 6.48
N HIS A 26 -12.22 15.15 7.04
CA HIS A 26 -11.70 13.78 7.06
C HIS A 26 -12.77 12.76 6.71
N ALA A 27 -12.34 11.67 6.08
CA ALA A 27 -13.16 10.47 5.92
C ALA A 27 -12.31 9.22 6.16
N TYR A 28 -12.87 8.27 6.91
CA TYR A 28 -12.26 7.00 7.26
C TYR A 28 -12.97 5.87 6.55
N LEU A 29 -12.22 5.13 5.72
CA LEU A 29 -12.75 4.02 4.94
C LEU A 29 -12.03 2.74 5.28
N ARG A 30 -12.75 1.63 5.40
CA ARG A 30 -12.18 0.33 5.73
C ARG A 30 -12.52 -0.75 4.73
N VAL A 31 -11.69 -1.79 4.72
CA VAL A 31 -11.90 -3.02 3.94
C VAL A 31 -11.96 -4.26 4.83
N GLY A 32 -11.23 -4.27 5.94
CA GLY A 32 -11.13 -5.36 6.91
C GLY A 32 -11.87 -5.11 8.22
N THR A 33 -11.31 -5.62 9.31
CA THR A 33 -11.80 -5.44 10.68
C THR A 33 -11.25 -4.20 11.36
N GLU A 34 -10.15 -3.65 10.87
CA GLU A 34 -9.55 -2.41 11.36
C GLU A 34 -10.52 -1.23 11.24
N HIS A 35 -10.42 -0.25 12.15
CA HIS A 35 -11.23 0.97 12.11
C HIS A 35 -11.20 1.62 10.73
N HIS A 36 -10.03 1.75 10.13
CA HIS A 36 -9.86 2.19 8.75
C HIS A 36 -8.60 1.61 8.13
N SER A 37 -8.65 1.45 6.82
CA SER A 37 -7.50 1.10 5.96
C SER A 37 -7.05 2.30 5.13
N LEU A 38 -7.87 3.34 5.08
CA LEU A 38 -7.61 4.56 4.33
C LEU A 38 -8.25 5.75 5.03
N GLU A 39 -7.45 6.79 5.25
CA GLU A 39 -7.89 8.12 5.64
C GLU A 39 -7.82 9.06 4.43
N LEU A 40 -8.90 9.77 4.16
CA LEU A 40 -8.93 10.86 3.20
C LEU A 40 -8.95 12.18 3.96
N VAL A 41 -8.04 13.10 3.62
CA VAL A 41 -8.02 14.46 4.15
C VAL A 41 -8.43 15.44 3.05
N HIS A 42 -9.49 16.22 3.30
CA HIS A 42 -9.98 17.22 2.37
C HIS A 42 -9.05 18.44 2.35
N ASP A 43 -8.54 18.76 1.17
CA ASP A 43 -7.77 19.98 0.92
C ASP A 43 -8.17 20.54 -0.45
N PRO A 44 -9.09 21.54 -0.48
CA PRO A 44 -9.59 22.11 -1.72
C PRO A 44 -8.55 22.93 -2.49
N SER A 45 -7.40 23.21 -1.89
CA SER A 45 -6.29 23.90 -2.58
C SER A 45 -5.51 23.00 -3.52
N LEU A 46 -5.63 21.68 -3.37
CA LEU A 46 -4.99 20.70 -4.23
C LEU A 46 -5.71 20.60 -5.59
N THR A 47 -4.96 20.32 -6.63
CA THR A 47 -5.50 20.00 -7.97
C THR A 47 -5.62 18.50 -8.23
N THR A 48 -4.96 17.69 -7.40
CA THR A 48 -4.97 16.23 -7.43
C THR A 48 -4.76 15.72 -6.00
N PHE A 49 -4.79 14.40 -5.80
CA PHE A 49 -4.47 13.83 -4.49
C PHE A 49 -2.99 14.02 -4.10
N ARG A 50 -2.72 14.02 -2.81
CA ARG A 50 -1.38 13.97 -2.22
C ARG A 50 -1.30 12.76 -1.29
N TYR A 51 -0.16 12.10 -1.28
CA TYR A 51 0.13 11.00 -0.36
C TYR A 51 0.87 11.55 0.85
N ASP A 52 0.22 11.57 1.99
CA ASP A 52 0.70 12.24 3.18
C ASP A 52 1.27 11.27 4.22
N GLY A 53 0.77 10.03 4.29
CA GLY A 53 1.18 9.11 5.33
C GLY A 53 0.88 7.64 5.06
N VAL A 54 1.51 6.78 5.89
CA VAL A 54 1.26 5.34 5.98
C VAL A 54 1.44 4.88 7.42
N GLY A 55 0.53 4.03 7.89
CA GLY A 55 0.60 3.42 9.22
C GLY A 55 1.01 1.95 9.17
N PHE A 56 1.82 1.53 10.14
CA PHE A 56 2.19 0.13 10.34
C PHE A 56 1.91 -0.28 11.78
N THR A 57 1.14 -1.35 11.94
CA THR A 57 0.94 -1.98 13.24
C THR A 57 2.19 -2.76 13.61
N VAL A 58 2.65 -2.61 14.85
CA VAL A 58 3.73 -3.42 15.45
C VAL A 58 3.16 -4.39 16.48
N GLU A 59 3.89 -5.47 16.72
CA GLU A 59 3.41 -6.60 17.52
C GLU A 59 3.06 -6.20 18.96
N ASP A 60 3.96 -5.47 19.63
CA ASP A 60 3.79 -5.07 21.01
C ASP A 60 4.56 -3.78 21.37
N GLU A 61 4.42 -3.35 22.63
CA GLU A 61 5.06 -2.14 23.16
C GLU A 61 6.59 -2.25 23.24
N ALA A 62 7.14 -3.44 23.40
CA ALA A 62 8.60 -3.61 23.46
C ALA A 62 9.20 -3.39 22.08
N VAL A 63 8.60 -3.98 21.03
CA VAL A 63 9.01 -3.75 19.64
C VAL A 63 8.83 -2.28 19.26
N LEU A 64 7.74 -1.63 19.70
CA LEU A 64 7.51 -0.21 19.43
C LEU A 64 8.60 0.67 20.08
N SER A 65 8.96 0.38 21.33
CA SER A 65 10.03 1.09 22.06
C SER A 65 11.39 0.92 21.39
N ASP A 66 11.75 -0.28 20.98
CA ASP A 66 13.00 -0.55 20.26
C ASP A 66 13.06 0.21 18.92
N LEU A 67 11.95 0.29 18.20
CA LEU A 67 11.84 1.07 16.96
C LEU A 67 12.01 2.57 17.23
N GLU A 68 11.39 3.09 18.29
CA GLU A 68 11.53 4.50 18.68
C GLU A 68 12.99 4.85 19.02
N GLU A 69 13.69 3.99 19.77
CA GLU A 69 15.11 4.15 20.09
C GLU A 69 15.98 4.13 18.81
N ARG A 70 15.71 3.22 17.89
CA ARG A 70 16.42 3.14 16.60
C ARG A 70 16.21 4.38 15.74
N VAL A 71 14.97 4.89 15.67
CA VAL A 71 14.63 6.11 14.94
C VAL A 71 15.40 7.30 15.52
N ARG A 72 15.45 7.46 16.86
CA ARG A 72 16.21 8.52 17.54
C ARG A 72 17.72 8.35 17.32
N ALA A 73 18.23 7.14 17.44
CA ALA A 73 19.66 6.85 17.23
C ALA A 73 20.12 7.13 15.79
N ALA A 74 19.22 6.96 14.82
CA ALA A 74 19.46 7.31 13.42
C ALA A 74 19.37 8.82 13.13
N GLY A 75 19.02 9.64 14.14
CA GLY A 75 18.95 11.10 14.03
C GLY A 75 17.62 11.63 13.49
N HIS A 76 16.58 10.80 13.46
CA HIS A 76 15.23 11.23 13.07
C HIS A 76 14.46 11.76 14.29
N GLU A 77 13.60 12.75 14.05
CA GLU A 77 12.69 13.27 15.07
C GLU A 77 11.51 12.30 15.23
N VAL A 78 11.21 11.97 16.49
CA VAL A 78 10.02 11.20 16.87
C VAL A 78 8.90 12.19 17.19
N LEU A 79 7.81 12.05 16.46
CA LEU A 79 6.64 12.91 16.54
C LEU A 79 5.47 12.16 17.20
N PRO A 80 4.49 12.87 17.77
CA PRO A 80 3.24 12.24 18.18
C PRO A 80 2.49 11.71 16.95
N LEU A 81 1.62 10.73 17.16
CA LEU A 81 0.67 10.29 16.17
C LEU A 81 -0.20 11.44 15.64
N THR A 82 -0.66 11.35 14.42
CA THR A 82 -1.60 12.30 13.83
C THR A 82 -2.94 12.33 14.57
N GLU A 83 -3.72 13.38 14.39
CA GLU A 83 -5.05 13.49 15.02
C GLU A 83 -5.97 12.33 14.61
N GLY A 84 -5.87 11.87 13.35
CA GLY A 84 -6.65 10.75 12.84
C GLY A 84 -6.35 9.40 13.51
N MET A 85 -5.20 9.25 14.16
CA MET A 85 -4.80 8.04 14.89
C MET A 85 -5.04 8.13 16.41
N LYS A 86 -5.29 9.33 16.95
CA LYS A 86 -5.48 9.52 18.39
C LYS A 86 -6.74 8.81 18.89
N GLY A 87 -6.56 7.99 19.90
CA GLY A 87 -7.65 7.21 20.51
C GLY A 87 -8.04 5.95 19.75
N LEU A 88 -7.45 5.70 18.58
CA LEU A 88 -7.68 4.49 17.77
C LEU A 88 -6.63 3.40 18.00
N CYS A 89 -5.53 3.72 18.67
CA CYS A 89 -4.48 2.76 19.02
C CYS A 89 -4.08 2.91 20.48
N GLN A 90 -3.39 1.90 21.03
CA GLN A 90 -2.96 1.93 22.44
C GLN A 90 -1.76 2.83 22.63
N GLN A 91 -0.72 2.64 21.83
CA GLN A 91 0.51 3.43 21.81
C GLN A 91 1.01 3.59 20.38
N GLY A 92 1.79 4.64 20.14
CA GLY A 92 2.42 4.86 18.86
C GLY A 92 3.17 6.17 18.78
N PHE A 93 3.95 6.29 17.71
CA PHE A 93 4.64 7.51 17.35
C PHE A 93 4.68 7.65 15.83
N ALA A 94 5.02 8.84 15.37
CA ALA A 94 5.23 9.11 13.96
C ALA A 94 6.68 9.53 13.69
N VAL A 95 7.15 9.30 12.48
CA VAL A 95 8.43 9.77 11.96
C VAL A 95 8.26 10.18 10.50
N VAL A 96 9.00 11.17 10.05
CA VAL A 96 8.95 11.61 8.66
C VAL A 96 10.02 10.88 7.85
N ASP A 97 9.61 10.21 6.76
CA ASP A 97 10.53 9.53 5.86
C ASP A 97 11.34 10.54 4.98
N PRO A 98 12.35 10.09 4.24
CA PRO A 98 13.13 10.98 3.38
C PRO A 98 12.33 11.77 2.33
N ASN A 99 11.13 11.34 1.97
CA ASN A 99 10.28 11.99 0.98
C ASN A 99 9.28 12.99 1.60
N GLY A 100 9.24 13.08 2.94
CA GLY A 100 8.30 13.92 3.65
C GLY A 100 6.98 13.21 4.02
N THR A 101 6.89 11.90 3.82
CA THR A 101 5.74 11.09 4.21
C THR A 101 5.76 10.82 5.70
N VAL A 102 4.64 10.99 6.37
CA VAL A 102 4.46 10.62 7.77
C VAL A 102 4.32 9.11 7.87
N VAL A 103 5.23 8.46 8.58
CA VAL A 103 5.16 7.02 8.89
C VAL A 103 4.75 6.86 10.33
N GLU A 104 3.59 6.26 10.56
CA GLU A 104 3.06 5.99 11.89
C GLU A 104 3.30 4.55 12.28
N LEU A 105 3.82 4.34 13.49
CA LEU A 105 4.10 3.04 14.06
C LEU A 105 3.31 2.93 15.37
N PHE A 106 2.45 1.90 15.49
CA PHE A 106 1.52 1.83 16.60
C PHE A 106 1.15 0.39 16.98
N THR A 107 0.65 0.23 18.22
CA THR A 107 0.13 -1.05 18.74
C THR A 107 -1.35 -0.94 19.05
N GLY A 108 -2.05 -2.08 19.03
CA GLY A 108 -3.42 -2.17 19.53
C GLY A 108 -4.42 -1.28 18.80
N PHE A 109 -4.36 -1.30 17.46
CA PHE A 109 -5.30 -0.54 16.65
C PHE A 109 -6.74 -1.02 16.85
N LEU A 110 -7.69 -0.10 16.85
CA LEU A 110 -9.11 -0.42 17.04
C LEU A 110 -9.61 -1.34 15.91
N GLU A 111 -10.21 -2.46 16.30
CA GLU A 111 -10.79 -3.42 15.39
C GLU A 111 -12.26 -3.68 15.74
N TYR A 112 -13.06 -3.91 14.72
CA TYR A 112 -14.46 -4.36 14.83
C TYR A 112 -14.53 -5.88 14.81
N ALA A 113 -15.55 -6.44 15.46
CA ALA A 113 -15.76 -7.86 15.50
C ALA A 113 -16.09 -8.49 14.13
N GLU A 114 -16.57 -7.69 13.20
CA GLU A 114 -17.02 -8.16 11.89
C GLU A 114 -16.54 -7.23 10.77
N THR A 115 -16.27 -7.81 9.61
CA THR A 115 -16.02 -7.04 8.39
C THR A 115 -17.31 -6.47 7.83
N PRO A 116 -17.30 -5.26 7.26
CA PRO A 116 -18.48 -4.73 6.59
C PRO A 116 -18.70 -5.50 5.28
N TRP A 117 -19.79 -6.20 5.14
CA TRP A 117 -20.24 -6.83 3.89
C TRP A 117 -19.21 -7.83 3.28
N PRO A 118 -19.36 -9.12 3.51
CA PRO A 118 -18.37 -10.13 3.09
C PRO A 118 -18.23 -10.31 1.59
N ASP A 119 -19.21 -9.90 0.77
CA ASP A 119 -19.21 -10.17 -0.67
C ASP A 119 -18.55 -9.05 -1.49
N LEU A 120 -17.55 -9.43 -2.31
CA LEU A 120 -16.90 -8.57 -3.31
C LEU A 120 -16.11 -7.38 -2.76
N ARG A 121 -15.66 -7.42 -1.52
CA ARG A 121 -14.82 -6.37 -0.94
C ARG A 121 -13.39 -6.84 -0.77
N PRO A 122 -12.42 -5.93 -0.88
CA PRO A 122 -11.09 -6.20 -0.38
C PRO A 122 -11.16 -6.52 1.11
N GLN A 123 -10.23 -7.35 1.56
CA GLN A 123 -10.18 -7.82 2.96
C GLN A 123 -9.06 -7.16 3.75
N ARG A 124 -8.04 -6.65 3.06
CA ARG A 124 -6.87 -6.07 3.70
C ARG A 124 -6.11 -5.15 2.74
N PHE A 125 -5.58 -4.06 3.27
CA PHE A 125 -4.51 -3.30 2.64
C PHE A 125 -3.19 -4.08 2.73
N VAL A 126 -2.47 -4.21 1.62
CA VAL A 126 -1.21 -4.98 1.56
C VAL A 126 -0.01 -4.06 1.49
N HIS A 127 0.02 -3.11 0.54
CA HIS A 127 1.16 -2.22 0.38
C HIS A 127 0.84 -0.93 -0.38
N PRO A 128 1.53 0.17 -0.06
CA PRO A 128 1.74 1.27 -0.97
C PRO A 128 2.90 0.94 -1.92
N PHE A 129 2.80 1.34 -3.18
CA PHE A 129 3.92 1.38 -4.12
C PHE A 129 4.26 2.84 -4.40
N VAL A 130 5.44 3.27 -3.99
CA VAL A 130 5.89 4.65 -4.17
C VAL A 130 6.97 4.76 -5.24
N VAL A 131 6.98 5.87 -5.93
CA VAL A 131 8.08 6.26 -6.83
C VAL A 131 8.81 7.45 -6.20
N THR A 132 10.14 7.52 -6.36
CA THR A 132 10.96 8.56 -5.70
C THR A 132 12.25 8.85 -6.45
N ASP A 133 12.69 10.10 -6.37
CA ASP A 133 14.04 10.55 -6.77
C ASP A 133 15.08 10.34 -5.66
N ARG A 134 14.63 9.97 -4.44
CA ARG A 134 15.48 9.70 -3.26
C ARG A 134 15.54 8.20 -2.92
N TYR A 135 15.74 7.39 -3.94
CA TYR A 135 15.63 5.92 -3.84
C TYR A 135 16.53 5.30 -2.76
N GLU A 136 17.83 5.63 -2.75
CA GLU A 136 18.77 5.06 -1.78
C GLU A 136 18.49 5.51 -0.36
N GLU A 137 18.13 6.77 -0.16
CA GLU A 137 17.78 7.32 1.14
C GLU A 137 16.50 6.65 1.67
N THR A 138 15.52 6.46 0.80
CA THR A 138 14.27 5.77 1.14
C THR A 138 14.53 4.32 1.55
N LEU A 139 15.34 3.57 0.77
CA LEU A 139 15.70 2.20 1.14
C LEU A 139 16.48 2.15 2.46
N ASN A 140 17.43 3.06 2.67
CA ASN A 140 18.17 3.13 3.92
C ASN A 140 17.25 3.36 5.12
N PHE A 141 16.28 4.27 5.00
CA PHE A 141 15.32 4.55 6.07
C PHE A 141 14.47 3.32 6.40
N TYR A 142 13.78 2.75 5.42
CA TYR A 142 12.90 1.60 5.69
C TYR A 142 13.68 0.36 6.12
N MET A 143 14.83 0.06 5.54
CA MET A 143 15.57 -1.16 5.85
C MET A 143 16.44 -1.03 7.10
N ASN A 144 17.22 0.04 7.24
CA ASN A 144 18.21 0.16 8.32
C ASN A 144 17.65 0.87 9.56
N VAL A 145 16.66 1.75 9.41
CA VAL A 145 16.02 2.41 10.56
C VAL A 145 14.78 1.63 11.00
N LEU A 146 13.83 1.33 10.10
CA LEU A 146 12.60 0.65 10.48
C LEU A 146 12.68 -0.88 10.44
N GLY A 147 13.71 -1.48 9.82
CA GLY A 147 13.96 -2.91 9.86
C GLY A 147 13.24 -3.74 8.79
N PHE A 148 12.74 -3.11 7.74
CA PHE A 148 12.19 -3.84 6.61
C PHE A 148 13.25 -4.70 5.93
N LEU A 149 12.86 -5.85 5.42
CA LEU A 149 13.71 -6.79 4.71
C LEU A 149 13.41 -6.76 3.20
N ALA A 150 14.44 -6.78 2.38
CA ALA A 150 14.23 -6.90 0.94
C ALA A 150 13.76 -8.30 0.58
N SER A 151 12.72 -8.39 -0.25
CA SER A 151 12.23 -9.64 -0.83
C SER A 151 12.78 -9.87 -2.23
N ASP A 152 12.73 -8.85 -3.07
CA ASP A 152 13.28 -8.90 -4.43
C ASP A 152 13.68 -7.49 -4.88
N TYR A 153 14.48 -7.46 -5.94
CA TYR A 153 14.82 -6.25 -6.68
C TYR A 153 14.55 -6.46 -8.17
N VAL A 154 14.11 -5.41 -8.86
CA VAL A 154 14.19 -5.34 -10.31
C VAL A 154 15.37 -4.44 -10.65
N GLU A 155 16.53 -5.05 -10.93
CA GLU A 155 17.82 -4.36 -11.10
C GLU A 155 18.09 -3.37 -9.94
N ASP A 156 18.56 -2.14 -10.24
CA ASP A 156 18.70 -1.03 -9.28
C ASP A 156 17.53 -0.02 -9.41
N PHE A 157 16.37 -0.51 -9.86
CA PHE A 157 15.23 0.31 -10.25
C PHE A 157 14.03 0.18 -9.31
N THR A 158 13.72 -1.03 -8.85
CA THR A 158 12.62 -1.28 -7.91
C THR A 158 13.08 -2.20 -6.79
N ALA A 159 12.72 -1.89 -5.56
CA ALA A 159 12.84 -2.75 -4.40
C ALA A 159 11.47 -3.12 -3.86
N PHE A 160 11.30 -4.38 -3.48
CA PHE A 160 10.14 -4.91 -2.79
C PHE A 160 10.54 -5.22 -1.35
N LEU A 161 9.94 -4.53 -0.39
CA LEU A 161 10.30 -4.60 1.03
C LEU A 161 9.15 -5.22 1.83
N ARG A 162 9.48 -6.19 2.68
CA ARG A 162 8.55 -6.85 3.60
C ARG A 162 8.81 -6.45 5.05
N CYS A 163 7.80 -6.58 5.86
CA CYS A 163 7.88 -6.45 7.33
C CYS A 163 7.34 -7.73 8.00
N GLU A 164 7.03 -7.66 9.30
CA GLU A 164 6.60 -8.80 10.10
C GLU A 164 5.27 -9.42 9.68
N ASP A 165 4.47 -8.74 8.86
CA ASP A 165 3.26 -9.33 8.26
C ASP A 165 3.58 -10.43 7.23
N ARG A 166 4.86 -10.53 6.83
CA ARG A 166 5.44 -11.56 5.95
C ARG A 166 4.85 -11.63 4.54
N TYR A 167 4.08 -10.65 4.12
CA TYR A 167 3.77 -10.53 2.69
C TYR A 167 5.06 -10.31 1.90
N HIS A 168 5.08 -10.75 0.64
CA HIS A 168 6.23 -10.56 -0.23
C HIS A 168 6.73 -9.11 -0.20
N HIS A 169 5.81 -8.16 -0.15
CA HIS A 169 6.15 -6.78 0.15
C HIS A 169 4.97 -6.05 0.81
N SER A 170 5.30 -5.26 1.79
CA SER A 170 4.40 -4.34 2.51
C SER A 170 4.72 -2.89 2.15
N LEU A 171 5.79 -2.70 1.36
CA LEU A 171 6.18 -1.47 0.69
C LEU A 171 6.94 -1.80 -0.59
N ALA A 172 6.63 -1.14 -1.69
CA ALA A 172 7.48 -1.16 -2.87
C ALA A 172 7.97 0.25 -3.20
N VAL A 173 9.25 0.34 -3.58
CA VAL A 173 9.91 1.62 -3.88
C VAL A 173 10.54 1.53 -5.27
N ARG A 174 10.23 2.48 -6.15
CA ARG A 174 10.80 2.56 -7.50
C ARG A 174 11.48 3.90 -7.73
N ARG A 175 12.61 3.86 -8.39
CA ARG A 175 13.35 5.05 -8.82
C ARG A 175 12.57 5.83 -9.88
N ALA A 176 12.42 7.13 -9.68
CA ALA A 176 11.79 8.08 -10.60
C ALA A 176 12.44 9.47 -10.45
N ASP A 177 11.96 10.44 -11.19
CA ASP A 177 12.38 11.84 -11.11
C ASP A 177 11.54 12.71 -10.15
N ARG A 178 10.58 12.08 -9.45
CA ARG A 178 9.68 12.73 -8.49
C ARG A 178 9.20 11.74 -7.46
N TYR A 179 8.64 12.24 -6.36
CA TYR A 179 7.91 11.45 -5.39
C TYR A 179 6.42 11.39 -5.70
N ALA A 180 5.83 10.19 -5.65
CA ALA A 180 4.39 9.97 -5.74
C ALA A 180 4.00 8.57 -5.26
N LEU A 181 2.76 8.40 -4.77
CA LEU A 181 2.13 7.11 -4.65
C LEU A 181 1.68 6.64 -6.03
N GLU A 182 2.25 5.53 -6.49
CA GLU A 182 1.94 4.94 -7.80
C GLU A 182 0.66 4.11 -7.74
N HIS A 183 0.57 3.25 -6.71
CA HIS A 183 -0.65 2.50 -6.41
C HIS A 183 -0.74 2.12 -4.93
N ALA A 184 -1.95 1.77 -4.51
CA ALA A 184 -2.27 1.13 -3.26
C ALA A 184 -2.89 -0.24 -3.54
N CYS A 185 -2.37 -1.30 -2.92
CA CYS A 185 -2.75 -2.69 -3.18
C CYS A 185 -3.62 -3.25 -2.07
N PHE A 186 -4.71 -3.92 -2.46
CA PHE A 186 -5.66 -4.57 -1.56
C PHE A 186 -5.92 -6.01 -1.99
N ILE A 187 -5.92 -6.93 -1.02
CA ILE A 187 -6.21 -8.35 -1.27
C ILE A 187 -7.71 -8.62 -1.19
N MET A 188 -8.21 -9.42 -2.15
CA MET A 188 -9.63 -9.74 -2.30
C MET A 188 -10.07 -11.03 -1.57
N GLY A 189 -9.11 -11.85 -1.14
CA GLY A 189 -9.35 -13.12 -0.47
C GLY A 189 -9.56 -14.32 -1.37
N ASP A 190 -9.92 -14.13 -2.65
CA ASP A 190 -9.89 -15.15 -3.69
C ASP A 190 -9.86 -14.54 -5.11
N LEU A 191 -9.49 -15.36 -6.08
CA LEU A 191 -9.43 -14.96 -7.49
C LEU A 191 -10.82 -14.64 -8.07
N ASP A 192 -11.88 -15.30 -7.60
CA ASP A 192 -13.25 -15.02 -8.05
C ASP A 192 -13.63 -13.58 -7.71
N GLY A 193 -13.30 -13.12 -6.49
CA GLY A 193 -13.49 -11.74 -6.06
C GLY A 193 -12.79 -10.74 -6.96
N VAL A 194 -11.52 -11.00 -7.32
CA VAL A 194 -10.74 -10.17 -8.27
C VAL A 194 -11.48 -10.07 -9.61
N MET A 195 -11.88 -11.23 -10.17
CA MET A 195 -12.53 -11.28 -11.49
C MET A 195 -13.93 -10.67 -11.49
N ARG A 196 -14.68 -10.82 -10.42
CA ARG A 196 -16.02 -10.19 -10.27
C ARG A 196 -15.91 -8.67 -10.17
N ARG A 197 -14.91 -8.15 -9.43
CA ARG A 197 -14.64 -6.70 -9.37
C ARG A 197 -14.20 -6.15 -10.73
N ARG A 198 -13.31 -6.88 -11.41
CA ARG A 198 -12.92 -6.52 -12.79
C ARG A 198 -14.13 -6.45 -13.73
N ALA A 199 -14.99 -7.47 -13.72
CA ALA A 199 -16.19 -7.50 -14.54
C ALA A 199 -17.13 -6.32 -14.24
N ARG A 200 -17.31 -5.97 -12.95
CA ARG A 200 -18.08 -4.80 -12.53
C ARG A 200 -17.47 -3.50 -13.07
N ALA A 201 -16.16 -3.33 -12.96
CA ALA A 201 -15.46 -2.15 -13.45
C ALA A 201 -15.65 -1.99 -14.98
N GLN A 202 -15.51 -3.09 -15.74
CA GLN A 202 -15.76 -3.09 -17.18
C GLN A 202 -17.20 -2.72 -17.52
N HIS A 203 -18.18 -3.31 -16.82
CA HIS A 203 -19.60 -2.99 -17.03
C HIS A 203 -19.90 -1.52 -16.75
N LYS A 204 -19.27 -0.94 -15.74
CA LYS A 204 -19.42 0.47 -15.35
C LYS A 204 -18.48 1.41 -16.11
N ARG A 205 -17.67 0.89 -17.01
CA ARG A 205 -16.70 1.65 -17.84
C ARG A 205 -15.68 2.43 -17.01
N VAL A 206 -15.33 1.91 -15.84
CA VAL A 206 -14.18 2.42 -15.08
C VAL A 206 -12.91 1.98 -15.79
N ARG A 207 -11.95 2.87 -15.88
CA ARG A 207 -10.68 2.58 -16.55
C ARG A 207 -9.92 1.49 -15.79
N ILE A 208 -9.54 0.43 -16.51
CA ILE A 208 -8.63 -0.61 -16.05
C ILE A 208 -7.32 -0.40 -16.81
N LEU A 209 -6.21 -0.31 -16.08
CA LEU A 209 -4.89 -0.15 -16.67
C LEU A 209 -4.30 -1.54 -17.01
N GLY A 210 -3.99 -1.73 -18.27
CA GLY A 210 -3.58 -3.05 -18.76
C GLY A 210 -4.76 -4.01 -18.84
N ASP A 211 -4.73 -5.06 -18.14
CA ASP A 211 -5.81 -6.00 -17.83
C ASP A 211 -5.38 -6.76 -16.58
N VAL A 212 -5.81 -8.00 -16.40
CA VAL A 212 -5.32 -8.86 -15.34
C VAL A 212 -3.86 -9.22 -15.59
N VAL A 213 -3.04 -9.11 -14.57
CA VAL A 213 -1.62 -9.46 -14.57
C VAL A 213 -1.35 -10.55 -13.53
N ASN A 214 -0.34 -11.39 -13.79
CA ASN A 214 0.18 -12.33 -12.82
C ASN A 214 1.63 -11.95 -12.50
N HIS A 215 1.84 -11.37 -11.33
CA HIS A 215 3.15 -10.86 -10.91
C HIS A 215 4.13 -11.97 -10.60
N SER A 216 5.27 -12.02 -11.29
CA SER A 216 6.30 -13.04 -11.06
C SER A 216 6.98 -12.93 -9.70
N ALA A 217 7.06 -11.74 -9.12
CA ALA A 217 7.72 -11.50 -7.84
C ALA A 217 6.84 -11.96 -6.67
N SER A 218 5.67 -11.40 -6.55
CA SER A 218 4.73 -11.66 -5.44
C SER A 218 3.76 -12.82 -5.69
N THR A 219 3.74 -13.39 -6.90
CA THR A 219 2.77 -14.43 -7.34
C THR A 219 1.32 -13.95 -7.38
N SER A 220 1.04 -12.70 -7.07
CA SER A 220 -0.32 -12.17 -7.04
C SER A 220 -0.91 -12.04 -8.45
N ILE A 221 -2.20 -12.33 -8.55
CA ILE A 221 -3.01 -12.03 -9.73
C ILE A 221 -3.80 -10.77 -9.41
N ALA A 222 -3.65 -9.73 -10.24
CA ALA A 222 -4.16 -8.42 -9.95
C ALA A 222 -4.72 -7.70 -11.18
N PHE A 223 -5.54 -6.69 -10.95
CA PHE A 223 -5.84 -5.66 -11.94
C PHE A 223 -5.89 -4.29 -11.26
N TYR A 224 -5.76 -3.22 -12.07
CA TYR A 224 -5.63 -1.85 -11.57
C TYR A 224 -6.80 -1.00 -12.04
N LEU A 225 -7.56 -0.45 -11.09
CA LEU A 225 -8.52 0.63 -11.34
C LEU A 225 -7.81 1.96 -11.33
N TYR A 226 -8.22 2.88 -12.18
CA TYR A 226 -7.64 4.22 -12.22
C TYR A 226 -8.67 5.28 -12.62
N ASP A 227 -8.79 6.27 -11.79
CA ASP A 227 -9.37 7.56 -12.12
C ASP A 227 -8.51 8.64 -11.43
N GLU A 228 -7.86 9.49 -12.21
CA GLU A 228 -6.93 10.50 -11.72
C GLU A 228 -7.53 11.53 -10.73
N ARG A 229 -8.85 11.64 -10.72
CA ARG A 229 -9.58 12.50 -9.79
C ARG A 229 -9.70 11.89 -8.40
N HIS A 230 -9.62 10.56 -8.29
CA HIS A 230 -9.96 9.79 -7.09
C HIS A 230 -8.77 9.02 -6.49
N GLY A 231 -7.57 9.48 -6.75
CA GLY A 231 -6.38 8.97 -6.08
C GLY A 231 -5.38 8.26 -7.00
N PRO A 232 -4.56 7.38 -6.44
CA PRO A 232 -3.59 6.60 -7.19
C PRO A 232 -4.28 5.50 -8.02
N ARG A 233 -3.50 4.62 -8.61
CA ARG A 233 -4.04 3.34 -9.08
C ARG A 233 -4.45 2.50 -7.88
N TRP A 234 -5.60 1.86 -7.96
CA TRP A 234 -6.13 0.95 -6.95
C TRP A 234 -5.93 -0.48 -7.44
N GLU A 235 -4.95 -1.17 -6.88
CA GLU A 235 -4.66 -2.56 -7.21
C GLU A 235 -5.55 -3.48 -6.37
N LEU A 236 -6.31 -4.34 -7.03
CA LEU A 236 -7.09 -5.41 -6.40
C LEU A 236 -6.48 -6.75 -6.80
N CYS A 237 -5.99 -7.49 -5.82
CA CYS A 237 -5.21 -8.70 -6.05
C CYS A 237 -5.69 -9.90 -5.22
N ASP A 238 -5.22 -11.08 -5.61
CA ASP A 238 -5.26 -12.30 -4.81
C ASP A 238 -3.98 -13.12 -5.00
N GLY A 239 -3.71 -14.06 -4.09
CA GLY A 239 -2.56 -14.95 -4.17
C GLY A 239 -1.21 -14.27 -3.93
N HIS A 240 -1.21 -13.12 -3.26
CA HIS A 240 0.02 -12.44 -2.88
C HIS A 240 0.83 -13.32 -1.91
N ARG A 241 2.08 -13.65 -2.28
CA ARG A 241 2.94 -14.55 -1.52
C ARG A 241 3.10 -14.07 -0.08
N VAL A 242 2.92 -14.99 0.85
CA VAL A 242 3.25 -14.82 2.26
C VAL A 242 4.39 -15.77 2.61
N PHE A 243 5.46 -15.26 3.19
CA PHE A 243 6.60 -16.06 3.64
C PHE A 243 6.22 -16.83 4.91
N THR A 244 6.67 -18.09 5.03
CA THR A 244 6.67 -18.76 6.33
C THR A 244 7.61 -18.03 7.29
N PRO A 245 7.50 -18.23 8.63
CA PRO A 245 8.46 -17.65 9.57
C PRO A 245 9.92 -17.96 9.22
N GLU A 246 10.25 -19.20 8.84
CA GLU A 246 11.58 -19.59 8.42
C GLU A 246 12.03 -18.91 7.13
N GLU A 247 11.15 -18.83 6.13
CA GLU A 247 11.46 -18.11 4.89
C GLU A 247 11.65 -16.62 5.13
N HIS A 248 10.89 -16.02 6.05
CA HIS A 248 11.01 -14.59 6.38
C HIS A 248 12.43 -14.24 6.84
N GLU A 249 13.03 -15.09 7.68
CA GLU A 249 14.38 -14.90 8.21
C GLU A 249 15.48 -15.27 7.22
N THR A 250 15.26 -16.31 6.41
CA THR A 250 16.32 -16.92 5.60
C THR A 250 16.30 -16.51 4.13
N HIS A 251 15.21 -15.88 3.67
CA HIS A 251 15.05 -15.51 2.27
C HIS A 251 16.10 -14.52 1.80
N ARG A 252 16.74 -14.86 0.68
CA ARG A 252 17.69 -13.99 -0.02
C ARG A 252 17.01 -13.32 -1.21
N PRO A 253 17.05 -11.98 -1.32
CA PRO A 253 16.41 -11.25 -2.40
C PRO A 253 16.91 -11.70 -3.77
N ARG A 254 15.99 -11.96 -4.71
CA ARG A 254 16.33 -12.18 -6.11
C ARG A 254 16.58 -10.82 -6.78
N ARG A 255 17.42 -10.81 -7.81
CA ARG A 255 17.59 -9.67 -8.71
C ARG A 255 16.98 -10.01 -10.06
N LEU A 256 15.80 -9.52 -10.30
CA LEU A 256 15.06 -9.70 -11.55
C LEU A 256 15.55 -8.69 -12.59
N LYS A 257 15.56 -9.08 -13.86
CA LYS A 257 15.81 -8.15 -14.95
C LYS A 257 14.58 -7.27 -15.19
N ARG A 258 14.79 -6.06 -15.67
CA ARG A 258 13.72 -5.16 -16.13
C ARG A 258 13.17 -5.65 -17.48
N ASP A 259 12.46 -6.77 -17.43
CA ASP A 259 11.80 -7.41 -18.55
C ASP A 259 10.29 -7.45 -18.24
N PRO A 260 9.41 -7.06 -19.17
CA PRO A 260 7.97 -7.11 -18.97
C PRO A 260 7.46 -8.46 -18.46
N ARG A 261 8.09 -9.57 -18.86
CA ARG A 261 7.75 -10.94 -18.41
C ARG A 261 8.10 -11.21 -16.95
N ASN A 262 9.00 -10.43 -16.37
CA ASN A 262 9.29 -10.47 -14.93
C ASN A 262 8.26 -9.68 -14.11
N ILE A 263 7.39 -8.91 -14.76
CA ILE A 263 6.29 -8.20 -14.12
C ILE A 263 5.00 -9.01 -14.29
N ASP A 264 4.76 -9.54 -15.50
CA ASP A 264 3.58 -10.33 -15.83
C ASP A 264 3.99 -11.62 -16.53
N VAL A 265 3.83 -12.76 -15.84
CA VAL A 265 4.19 -14.08 -16.37
C VAL A 265 3.26 -14.57 -17.48
N TRP A 266 2.08 -13.96 -17.65
CA TRP A 266 1.15 -14.29 -18.73
C TRP A 266 1.44 -13.53 -20.00
N ARG A 267 2.35 -12.57 -19.94
CA ARG A 267 2.67 -11.74 -21.08
C ARG A 267 3.45 -12.50 -22.14
N ALA A 268 2.98 -12.43 -23.38
CA ALA A 268 3.68 -13.02 -24.50
C ALA A 268 4.97 -12.24 -24.82
N ALA A 269 6.00 -12.96 -25.30
CA ALA A 269 7.29 -12.35 -25.67
C ALA A 269 7.19 -11.31 -26.79
N SER A 270 6.09 -11.32 -27.56
CA SER A 270 5.82 -10.37 -28.65
C SER A 270 5.22 -9.03 -28.21
N ASP A 271 4.86 -8.88 -26.94
CA ASP A 271 4.16 -7.69 -26.43
C ASP A 271 5.10 -6.58 -25.94
N ASP A 272 6.31 -6.50 -26.48
CA ASP A 272 7.38 -5.60 -26.03
C ASP A 272 7.06 -4.09 -26.12
N ARG A 273 5.94 -3.68 -26.70
CA ARG A 273 5.71 -2.29 -27.07
C ARG A 273 4.95 -1.42 -26.06
N THR A 274 4.46 -1.95 -24.93
CA THR A 274 3.49 -1.23 -24.10
C THR A 274 3.96 -0.83 -22.70
N TRP A 275 5.24 -1.00 -22.36
CA TRP A 275 5.77 -0.66 -21.03
C TRP A 275 6.62 0.62 -20.99
N ALA A 276 6.50 1.46 -21.99
CA ALA A 276 7.17 2.76 -22.07
C ALA A 276 6.30 3.92 -21.54
N HIS A 277 5.51 3.68 -20.47
CA HIS A 277 4.74 4.78 -19.85
C HIS A 277 4.98 4.81 -18.34
#